data_6acc18613953a56051e15d022398d710
#
_entry.id   6acc18613953a56051e15d022398d710
#
_cell.length_a   1.000
_cell.length_b   1.000
_cell.length_c   1.000
_cell.angle_alpha   90.00
_cell.angle_beta   90.00
_cell.angle_gamma   90.00
#
_symmetry.space_group_name_H-M   'P 1'
#
loop_
_entity.id
_entity.type
_entity.pdbx_description
1 polymer ?
#
loop_
_entity_poly.entity_id
_entity_poly.type
_entity_poly.pdbx_seq_one_letter_code
_entity_poly.pdbx_strand_id
1 'polypeptide(L)'
;LFPLMTVGGVDTHQRAEDSTKRVFILTRSFFAGQQRYGANTWSGDVASSWESLRNQVPLCLNHTLTGNPNVNTDIGGFFAGAYNRAWGDNSAVSNPQFRELYTRWMQFGLFNPMMRSHGTDVYRELYYYGQPGEPVYDALVGAVKMRYRLLPYIYSTAYNVSVGDGSFMRALFMDFKDDKNTWDNNRQFMFGPSLLVCPVVDPLFTEEKIVRTDETSGWNKVGNDAVGGWPAVDWTQDKTYDVYLPAGADWYDYWTNEKYTGGHSISAPAPISHSPLFVKAGSILPMGEDMQYSGEKPWELVTLNLYPGADAEFTLYEDEGDNYNYLDGKFTLIPMRWNDRRRELTIDAVKGAFDGMPAERTFRVTTPDGKSRDVKYTGKRVTVKM
;
A
#
# COMPACT_ATOMS: atom_id res chain seq x y z
N LEU A 1 6.15 -11.15 -26.20
CA LEU A 1 4.85 -11.01 -26.86
C LEU A 1 3.80 -12.00 -26.32
N PHE A 2 4.22 -13.24 -25.96
CA PHE A 2 3.31 -14.26 -25.46
C PHE A 2 2.42 -13.77 -24.28
N PRO A 3 2.93 -13.13 -23.19
CA PRO A 3 2.08 -12.66 -22.11
C PRO A 3 1.02 -11.67 -22.58
N LEU A 4 1.38 -10.72 -23.44
CA LEU A 4 0.46 -9.72 -23.99
C LEU A 4 -0.69 -10.38 -24.78
N MET A 5 -0.38 -11.35 -25.63
CA MET A 5 -1.38 -12.06 -26.42
C MET A 5 -2.32 -12.90 -25.53
N THR A 6 -1.75 -13.53 -24.49
CA THR A 6 -2.54 -14.34 -23.54
C THR A 6 -3.52 -13.48 -22.75
N VAL A 7 -3.06 -12.38 -22.14
CA VAL A 7 -3.95 -11.51 -21.35
C VAL A 7 -4.97 -10.81 -22.25
N GLY A 8 -4.60 -10.45 -23.48
CA GLY A 8 -5.55 -9.90 -24.46
C GLY A 8 -6.63 -10.87 -24.86
N GLY A 9 -6.30 -12.16 -25.04
CA GLY A 9 -7.28 -13.22 -25.28
C GLY A 9 -8.24 -13.42 -24.11
N VAL A 10 -7.72 -13.45 -22.87
CA VAL A 10 -8.54 -13.55 -21.65
C VAL A 10 -9.48 -12.34 -21.52
N ASP A 11 -8.98 -11.13 -21.70
CA ASP A 11 -9.79 -9.90 -21.66
C ASP A 11 -10.94 -9.97 -22.68
N THR A 12 -10.62 -10.32 -23.94
CA THR A 12 -11.61 -10.41 -25.01
C THR A 12 -12.72 -11.41 -24.69
N HIS A 13 -12.37 -12.60 -24.18
CA HIS A 13 -13.35 -13.63 -23.85
C HIS A 13 -14.18 -13.28 -22.61
N GLN A 14 -13.58 -12.76 -21.55
CA GLN A 14 -14.33 -12.34 -20.36
C GLN A 14 -15.32 -11.22 -20.68
N ARG A 15 -14.92 -10.26 -21.51
CA ARG A 15 -15.82 -9.18 -21.96
C ARG A 15 -16.92 -9.65 -22.91
N ALA A 16 -16.70 -10.72 -23.65
CA ALA A 16 -17.73 -11.32 -24.47
C ALA A 16 -18.80 -12.07 -23.64
N GLU A 17 -18.39 -12.68 -22.52
CA GLU A 17 -19.31 -13.33 -21.58
C GLU A 17 -20.09 -12.31 -20.73
N ASP A 18 -19.41 -11.30 -20.18
CA ASP A 18 -20.03 -10.25 -19.38
C ASP A 18 -19.32 -8.92 -19.61
N SER A 19 -19.88 -8.12 -20.51
CA SER A 19 -19.36 -6.77 -20.82
C SER A 19 -19.60 -5.74 -19.72
N THR A 20 -20.42 -6.06 -18.71
CA THR A 20 -20.78 -5.15 -17.62
C THR A 20 -19.76 -5.12 -16.51
N LYS A 21 -18.94 -6.17 -16.36
CA LYS A 21 -17.94 -6.28 -15.30
C LYS A 21 -16.52 -5.98 -15.78
N ARG A 22 -15.75 -5.29 -14.94
CA ARG A 22 -14.34 -5.07 -15.20
C ARG A 22 -13.56 -6.37 -15.19
N VAL A 23 -12.74 -6.56 -16.22
CA VAL A 23 -11.79 -7.67 -16.28
C VAL A 23 -10.69 -7.42 -15.25
N PHE A 24 -10.36 -8.46 -14.48
CA PHE A 24 -9.20 -8.50 -13.61
C PHE A 24 -8.41 -9.78 -13.90
N ILE A 25 -7.14 -9.60 -14.27
CA ILE A 25 -6.23 -10.70 -14.61
C ILE A 25 -5.03 -10.63 -13.67
N LEU A 26 -4.71 -11.74 -13.02
CA LEU A 26 -3.45 -11.91 -12.29
C LEU A 26 -2.53 -12.83 -13.09
N THR A 27 -1.34 -12.38 -13.42
CA THR A 27 -0.38 -13.11 -14.27
C THR A 27 1.05 -13.00 -13.75
N ARG A 28 1.86 -14.06 -13.94
CA ARG A 28 3.29 -14.05 -13.59
C ARG A 28 4.16 -13.39 -14.65
N SER A 29 3.63 -13.32 -15.87
CA SER A 29 4.41 -12.88 -17.03
C SER A 29 4.03 -11.46 -17.41
N PHE A 30 5.00 -10.69 -17.83
CA PHE A 30 4.80 -9.31 -18.25
C PHE A 30 5.32 -9.11 -19.69
N PHE A 31 4.61 -8.29 -20.43
CA PHE A 31 5.08 -7.68 -21.67
C PHE A 31 4.48 -6.26 -21.77
N ALA A 32 5.25 -5.33 -22.31
CA ALA A 32 4.84 -3.94 -22.45
C ALA A 32 3.46 -3.81 -23.11
N GLY A 33 2.58 -3.02 -22.51
CA GLY A 33 1.22 -2.79 -23.00
C GLY A 33 0.14 -3.69 -22.38
N GLN A 34 0.50 -4.73 -21.60
CA GLN A 34 -0.53 -5.63 -21.03
C GLN A 34 -1.40 -4.98 -19.96
N GLN A 35 -0.96 -3.88 -19.34
CA GLN A 35 -1.75 -3.13 -18.35
C GLN A 35 -3.09 -2.65 -18.91
N ARG A 36 -3.22 -2.49 -20.23
CA ARG A 36 -4.48 -2.13 -20.92
C ARG A 36 -5.61 -3.15 -20.76
N TYR A 37 -5.27 -4.37 -20.37
CA TYR A 37 -6.21 -5.49 -20.26
C TYR A 37 -6.62 -5.80 -18.81
N GLY A 38 -6.46 -4.86 -17.88
CA GLY A 38 -6.73 -5.08 -16.45
C GLY A 38 -5.81 -6.11 -15.82
N ALA A 39 -4.60 -6.28 -16.36
CA ALA A 39 -3.64 -7.25 -15.89
C ALA A 39 -2.75 -6.68 -14.78
N ASN A 40 -2.68 -7.41 -13.66
CA ASN A 40 -1.73 -7.23 -12.57
C ASN A 40 -0.69 -8.34 -12.64
N THR A 41 0.58 -7.98 -12.43
CA THR A 41 1.69 -8.93 -12.41
C THR A 41 2.20 -9.09 -10.99
N TRP A 42 2.46 -10.34 -10.54
CA TRP A 42 3.10 -10.57 -9.26
C TRP A 42 4.48 -11.22 -9.42
N SER A 43 5.28 -11.12 -8.37
CA SER A 43 6.68 -11.58 -8.38
C SER A 43 6.88 -13.10 -8.47
N GLY A 44 5.79 -13.87 -8.46
CA GLY A 44 5.83 -15.33 -8.52
C GLY A 44 6.10 -15.98 -7.15
N ASP A 45 6.49 -17.25 -7.19
CA ASP A 45 6.64 -18.10 -6.03
C ASP A 45 8.02 -17.90 -5.38
N VAL A 46 8.15 -16.83 -4.61
CA VAL A 46 9.40 -16.50 -3.90
C VAL A 46 9.47 -17.19 -2.54
N ALA A 47 10.68 -17.46 -2.05
CA ALA A 47 10.87 -18.00 -0.71
C ALA A 47 10.43 -16.96 0.36
N SER A 48 9.88 -17.44 1.47
CA SER A 48 9.66 -16.65 2.66
C SER A 48 11.00 -16.37 3.32
N SER A 49 11.63 -15.24 2.99
CA SER A 49 12.92 -14.84 3.54
C SER A 49 13.06 -13.32 3.54
N TRP A 50 13.90 -12.80 4.41
CA TRP A 50 14.22 -11.37 4.44
C TRP A 50 14.92 -10.92 3.15
N GLU A 51 15.78 -11.76 2.58
CA GLU A 51 16.38 -11.50 1.27
C GLU A 51 15.33 -11.30 0.17
N SER A 52 14.34 -12.21 0.14
CA SER A 52 13.22 -12.07 -0.80
C SER A 52 12.44 -10.77 -0.56
N LEU A 53 12.11 -10.44 0.69
CA LEU A 53 11.41 -9.19 1.02
C LEU A 53 12.20 -7.95 0.58
N ARG A 54 13.50 -7.91 0.88
CA ARG A 54 14.40 -6.82 0.42
C ARG A 54 14.33 -6.63 -1.09
N ASN A 55 14.31 -7.72 -1.84
CA ASN A 55 14.29 -7.70 -3.29
C ASN A 55 12.92 -7.34 -3.88
N GLN A 56 11.82 -7.48 -3.14
CA GLN A 56 10.48 -7.10 -3.64
C GLN A 56 10.35 -5.59 -3.86
N VAL A 57 11.00 -4.76 -3.05
CA VAL A 57 10.91 -3.30 -3.20
C VAL A 57 11.45 -2.86 -4.56
N PRO A 58 12.73 -3.10 -4.92
CA PRO A 58 13.25 -2.71 -6.23
C PRO A 58 12.57 -3.47 -7.38
N LEU A 59 12.10 -4.71 -7.18
CA LEU A 59 11.36 -5.44 -8.20
C LEU A 59 10.09 -4.70 -8.60
N CYS A 60 9.27 -4.30 -7.62
CA CYS A 60 8.04 -3.56 -7.87
C CYS A 60 8.32 -2.20 -8.53
N LEU A 61 9.36 -1.49 -8.09
CA LEU A 61 9.76 -0.21 -8.68
C LEU A 61 10.24 -0.39 -10.13
N ASN A 62 10.98 -1.44 -10.43
CA ASN A 62 11.42 -1.73 -11.80
C ASN A 62 10.25 -2.06 -12.72
N HIS A 63 9.24 -2.78 -12.25
CA HIS A 63 8.00 -2.98 -13.01
C HIS A 63 7.33 -1.65 -13.37
N THR A 64 7.20 -0.75 -12.39
CA THR A 64 6.66 0.59 -12.63
C THR A 64 7.48 1.36 -13.68
N LEU A 65 8.81 1.33 -13.59
CA LEU A 65 9.70 1.99 -14.53
C LEU A 65 9.60 1.44 -15.97
N THR A 66 9.17 0.18 -16.12
CA THR A 66 8.90 -0.42 -17.44
C THR A 66 7.50 -0.13 -17.98
N GLY A 67 6.73 0.75 -17.32
CA GLY A 67 5.37 1.13 -17.70
C GLY A 67 4.29 0.15 -17.23
N ASN A 68 4.60 -0.75 -16.28
CA ASN A 68 3.59 -1.59 -15.63
C ASN A 68 3.30 -1.10 -14.21
N PRO A 69 2.24 -0.31 -14.00
CA PRO A 69 1.91 0.22 -12.69
C PRO A 69 1.24 -0.81 -11.76
N ASN A 70 0.78 -1.94 -12.30
CA ASN A 70 -0.02 -2.94 -11.59
C ASN A 70 0.85 -4.13 -11.20
N VAL A 71 1.46 -4.07 -10.04
CA VAL A 71 2.36 -5.09 -9.52
C VAL A 71 2.07 -5.40 -8.06
N ASN A 72 2.33 -6.64 -7.64
CA ASN A 72 2.28 -7.05 -6.24
C ASN A 72 3.25 -8.17 -5.94
N THR A 73 3.30 -8.54 -4.67
CA THR A 73 4.05 -9.69 -4.14
C THR A 73 3.11 -10.58 -3.35
N ASP A 74 3.47 -11.84 -3.18
CA ASP A 74 2.82 -12.73 -2.23
C ASP A 74 3.27 -12.34 -0.82
N ILE A 75 2.37 -11.72 -0.04
CA ILE A 75 2.69 -11.26 1.31
C ILE A 75 3.09 -12.44 2.18
N GLY A 76 4.30 -12.36 2.76
CA GLY A 76 4.92 -13.40 3.54
C GLY A 76 5.80 -14.36 2.75
N GLY A 77 5.94 -14.16 1.44
CA GLY A 77 6.58 -15.10 0.51
C GLY A 77 5.70 -16.30 0.20
N PHE A 78 5.91 -16.96 -0.92
CA PHE A 78 5.08 -18.11 -1.33
C PHE A 78 5.47 -19.37 -0.56
N PHE A 79 6.76 -19.74 -0.55
CA PHE A 79 7.26 -20.95 0.10
C PHE A 79 7.69 -20.67 1.55
N ALA A 80 6.89 -21.07 2.52
CA ALA A 80 7.15 -20.84 3.94
C ALA A 80 7.55 -22.10 4.73
N GLY A 81 7.70 -23.25 4.06
CA GLY A 81 7.96 -24.54 4.70
C GLY A 81 9.20 -24.58 5.59
N ALA A 82 10.22 -23.76 5.31
CA ALA A 82 11.42 -23.65 6.14
C ALA A 82 11.18 -23.18 7.58
N TYR A 83 10.01 -22.59 7.87
CA TYR A 83 9.65 -22.14 9.22
C TYR A 83 8.79 -23.15 9.97
N ASN A 84 8.29 -24.20 9.30
CA ASN A 84 7.58 -25.31 9.93
C ASN A 84 8.53 -26.27 10.67
N ARG A 85 8.04 -26.96 11.69
CA ARG A 85 8.77 -28.03 12.39
C ARG A 85 8.76 -29.34 11.60
N ALA A 86 7.63 -29.60 10.93
CA ALA A 86 7.43 -30.75 10.07
C ALA A 86 6.69 -30.36 8.80
N TRP A 87 6.77 -31.21 7.79
CA TRP A 87 6.07 -30.99 6.53
C TRP A 87 4.55 -30.84 6.74
N GLY A 88 4.00 -29.69 6.34
CA GLY A 88 2.57 -29.44 6.37
C GLY A 88 1.93 -29.29 7.76
N ASP A 89 2.73 -29.14 8.84
CA ASP A 89 2.22 -29.04 10.19
C ASP A 89 1.69 -27.64 10.57
N ASN A 90 1.85 -26.66 9.70
CA ASN A 90 1.42 -25.26 9.88
C ASN A 90 2.04 -24.59 11.14
N SER A 91 3.08 -25.15 11.72
CA SER A 91 3.65 -24.65 12.99
C SER A 91 4.35 -23.30 12.84
N ALA A 92 4.68 -22.89 11.62
CA ALA A 92 5.27 -21.60 11.32
C ALA A 92 4.40 -20.40 11.78
N VAL A 93 3.09 -20.55 11.90
CA VAL A 93 2.20 -19.49 12.45
C VAL A 93 2.58 -19.10 13.89
N SER A 94 3.26 -19.99 14.63
CA SER A 94 3.79 -19.72 15.95
C SER A 94 5.29 -19.45 15.98
N ASN A 95 5.97 -19.57 14.83
CA ASN A 95 7.41 -19.28 14.72
C ASN A 95 7.65 -17.76 14.75
N PRO A 96 8.37 -17.21 15.74
CA PRO A 96 8.53 -15.77 15.87
C PRO A 96 9.27 -15.15 14.67
N GLN A 97 10.23 -15.84 14.06
CA GLN A 97 10.94 -15.36 12.87
C GLN A 97 9.98 -15.20 11.66
N PHE A 98 9.07 -16.17 11.47
CA PHE A 98 8.07 -16.06 10.42
C PHE A 98 7.00 -15.01 10.75
N ARG A 99 6.57 -14.91 12.01
CA ARG A 99 5.60 -13.91 12.47
C ARG A 99 6.12 -12.48 12.21
N GLU A 100 7.39 -12.21 12.51
CA GLU A 100 8.00 -10.91 12.19
C GLU A 100 8.05 -10.67 10.68
N LEU A 101 8.62 -11.59 9.91
CA LEU A 101 8.72 -11.49 8.46
C LEU A 101 7.35 -11.27 7.82
N TYR A 102 6.34 -12.06 8.21
CA TYR A 102 4.99 -11.95 7.67
C TYR A 102 4.35 -10.59 7.99
N THR A 103 4.53 -10.11 9.22
CA THR A 103 4.03 -8.80 9.65
C THR A 103 4.67 -7.66 8.84
N ARG A 104 5.99 -7.68 8.69
CA ARG A 104 6.70 -6.65 7.91
C ARG A 104 6.34 -6.70 6.43
N TRP A 105 6.15 -7.90 5.89
CA TRP A 105 5.67 -8.05 4.52
C TRP A 105 4.22 -7.57 4.34
N MET A 106 3.35 -7.78 5.33
CA MET A 106 1.98 -7.24 5.32
C MET A 106 2.00 -5.70 5.30
N GLN A 107 2.88 -5.08 6.11
CA GLN A 107 3.06 -3.63 6.13
C GLN A 107 3.62 -3.07 4.82
N PHE A 108 4.47 -3.81 4.12
CA PHE A 108 4.91 -3.48 2.76
C PHE A 108 3.78 -3.69 1.75
N GLY A 109 3.11 -4.84 1.78
CA GLY A 109 2.06 -5.20 0.83
C GLY A 109 0.83 -4.29 0.88
N LEU A 110 0.58 -3.67 2.03
CA LEU A 110 -0.42 -2.60 2.19
C LEU A 110 -0.27 -1.49 1.13
N PHE A 111 0.98 -1.18 0.73
CA PHE A 111 1.32 -0.17 -0.26
C PHE A 111 1.64 -0.74 -1.65
N ASN A 112 1.24 -1.96 -1.94
CA ASN A 112 1.25 -2.47 -3.30
C ASN A 112 -0.07 -2.09 -4.01
N PRO A 113 -0.08 -1.92 -5.34
CA PRO A 113 -1.31 -1.69 -6.10
C PRO A 113 -2.38 -2.72 -5.79
N MET A 114 -2.04 -4.00 -5.75
CA MET A 114 -2.87 -5.08 -5.26
C MET A 114 -2.30 -5.64 -3.95
N MET A 115 -3.09 -5.66 -2.89
CA MET A 115 -2.71 -6.26 -1.61
C MET A 115 -3.24 -7.71 -1.56
N ARG A 116 -2.32 -8.69 -1.50
CA ARG A 116 -2.68 -10.11 -1.46
C ARG A 116 -1.76 -10.89 -0.54
N SER A 117 -2.31 -11.51 0.50
CA SER A 117 -1.62 -12.55 1.25
C SER A 117 -1.84 -13.89 0.56
N HIS A 118 -0.76 -14.57 0.17
CA HIS A 118 -0.81 -15.82 -0.56
C HIS A 118 0.48 -16.61 -0.36
N GLY A 119 0.36 -17.94 -0.37
CA GLY A 119 1.50 -18.83 -0.26
C GLY A 119 1.08 -20.27 -0.01
N THR A 120 2.06 -21.16 0.09
CA THR A 120 1.91 -22.55 0.48
C THR A 120 2.52 -22.83 1.85
N ASP A 121 2.32 -24.03 2.38
CA ASP A 121 2.92 -24.61 3.58
C ASP A 121 2.45 -24.05 4.93
N VAL A 122 1.88 -22.82 4.94
CA VAL A 122 1.46 -22.13 6.17
C VAL A 122 0.19 -21.36 5.91
N TYR A 123 -0.80 -21.46 6.79
CA TYR A 123 -2.03 -20.69 6.72
C TYR A 123 -1.77 -19.19 6.80
N ARG A 124 -2.52 -18.40 6.03
CA ARG A 124 -2.32 -16.95 5.92
C ARG A 124 -3.43 -16.13 6.57
N GLU A 125 -4.46 -16.76 7.09
CA GLU A 125 -5.54 -16.06 7.80
C GLU A 125 -5.02 -15.51 9.13
N LEU A 126 -5.37 -14.25 9.42
CA LEU A 126 -4.77 -13.49 10.50
C LEU A 126 -4.98 -14.10 11.88
N TYR A 127 -6.11 -14.76 12.09
CA TYR A 127 -6.45 -15.39 13.37
C TYR A 127 -5.55 -16.59 13.75
N TYR A 128 -4.74 -17.12 12.82
CA TYR A 128 -3.70 -18.09 13.18
C TYR A 128 -2.47 -17.45 13.83
N TYR A 129 -2.32 -16.15 13.70
CA TYR A 129 -1.15 -15.42 14.22
C TYR A 129 -1.41 -14.75 15.57
N GLY A 130 -2.56 -14.97 16.17
CA GLY A 130 -2.92 -14.44 17.48
C GLY A 130 -4.38 -14.07 17.63
N GLN A 131 -4.67 -13.35 18.72
CA GLN A 131 -5.99 -12.88 19.09
C GLN A 131 -5.96 -11.36 19.29
N PRO A 132 -7.14 -10.68 19.28
CA PRO A 132 -7.23 -9.26 19.61
C PRO A 132 -6.51 -8.92 20.92
N GLY A 133 -5.66 -7.90 20.87
CA GLY A 133 -4.78 -7.51 21.99
C GLY A 133 -3.38 -8.12 21.93
N GLU A 134 -3.12 -9.08 21.06
CA GLU A 134 -1.76 -9.60 20.84
C GLU A 134 -1.03 -8.77 19.76
N PRO A 135 0.23 -8.33 20.02
CA PRO A 135 0.92 -7.35 19.17
C PRO A 135 1.00 -7.74 17.69
N VAL A 136 1.30 -8.99 17.37
CA VAL A 136 1.42 -9.44 15.96
C VAL A 136 0.06 -9.47 15.27
N TYR A 137 -0.98 -9.98 15.93
CA TYR A 137 -2.33 -9.98 15.38
C TYR A 137 -2.84 -8.55 15.13
N ASP A 138 -2.68 -7.69 16.13
CA ASP A 138 -3.12 -6.30 16.03
C ASP A 138 -2.36 -5.54 14.94
N ALA A 139 -1.07 -5.83 14.74
CA ALA A 139 -0.27 -5.27 13.65
C ALA A 139 -0.80 -5.69 12.27
N LEU A 140 -1.11 -6.98 12.09
CA LEU A 140 -1.66 -7.51 10.84
C LEU A 140 -3.04 -6.92 10.53
N VAL A 141 -3.94 -6.91 11.52
CA VAL A 141 -5.28 -6.30 11.38
C VAL A 141 -5.18 -4.80 11.14
N GLY A 142 -4.25 -4.12 11.82
CA GLY A 142 -3.98 -2.70 11.65
C GLY A 142 -3.59 -2.35 10.21
N ALA A 143 -2.73 -3.17 9.58
CA ALA A 143 -2.36 -3.00 8.18
C ALA A 143 -3.56 -3.15 7.22
N VAL A 144 -4.41 -4.15 7.44
CA VAL A 144 -5.63 -4.34 6.64
C VAL A 144 -6.60 -3.17 6.82
N LYS A 145 -6.86 -2.74 8.05
CA LYS A 145 -7.71 -1.56 8.32
C LYS A 145 -7.17 -0.30 7.66
N MET A 146 -5.85 -0.09 7.74
CA MET A 146 -5.24 1.06 7.09
C MET A 146 -5.43 1.02 5.56
N ARG A 147 -5.32 -0.15 4.92
CA ARG A 147 -5.61 -0.31 3.49
C ARG A 147 -7.02 0.13 3.14
N TYR A 148 -8.01 -0.27 3.94
CA TYR A 148 -9.41 0.12 3.72
C TYR A 148 -9.63 1.63 3.91
N ARG A 149 -9.05 2.22 4.95
CA ARG A 149 -9.11 3.68 5.16
C ARG A 149 -8.46 4.47 4.02
N LEU A 150 -7.40 3.94 3.41
CA LEU A 150 -6.72 4.57 2.28
C LEU A 150 -7.46 4.39 0.94
N LEU A 151 -8.57 3.66 0.86
CA LEU A 151 -9.25 3.43 -0.42
C LEU A 151 -9.60 4.71 -1.19
N PRO A 152 -10.08 5.81 -0.57
CA PRO A 152 -10.31 7.06 -1.31
C PRO A 152 -9.05 7.61 -1.96
N TYR A 153 -7.91 7.54 -1.28
CA TYR A 153 -6.61 7.94 -1.83
C TYR A 153 -6.14 6.98 -2.92
N ILE A 154 -6.21 5.66 -2.67
CA ILE A 154 -5.76 4.63 -3.60
C ILE A 154 -6.58 4.64 -4.88
N TYR A 155 -7.91 4.73 -4.78
CA TYR A 155 -8.80 4.70 -5.94
C TYR A 155 -8.66 5.96 -6.82
N SER A 156 -8.50 7.12 -6.18
CA SER A 156 -8.19 8.36 -6.89
C SER A 156 -6.80 8.32 -7.56
N THR A 157 -5.81 7.68 -6.91
CA THR A 157 -4.50 7.44 -7.51
C THR A 157 -4.62 6.48 -8.71
N ALA A 158 -5.47 5.44 -8.62
CA ALA A 158 -5.74 4.53 -9.73
C ALA A 158 -6.31 5.26 -10.96
N TYR A 159 -7.21 6.21 -10.74
CA TYR A 159 -7.70 7.07 -11.82
C TYR A 159 -6.56 7.83 -12.50
N ASN A 160 -5.67 8.46 -11.72
CA ASN A 160 -4.51 9.16 -12.27
C ASN A 160 -3.53 8.22 -12.99
N VAL A 161 -3.34 6.99 -12.50
CA VAL A 161 -2.56 5.95 -13.20
C VAL A 161 -3.16 5.62 -14.56
N SER A 162 -4.51 5.55 -14.65
CA SER A 162 -5.21 5.16 -15.89
C SER A 162 -5.30 6.26 -16.94
N VAL A 163 -5.45 7.53 -16.53
CA VAL A 163 -5.71 8.64 -17.46
C VAL A 163 -4.66 9.74 -17.43
N GLY A 164 -3.81 9.79 -16.42
CA GLY A 164 -2.79 10.82 -16.21
C GLY A 164 -1.35 10.31 -16.30
N ASP A 165 -1.16 9.08 -16.80
CA ASP A 165 0.15 8.43 -16.94
C ASP A 165 0.93 8.36 -15.60
N GLY A 166 0.21 8.28 -14.48
CA GLY A 166 0.77 8.18 -13.14
C GLY A 166 1.26 6.78 -12.78
N SER A 167 1.79 6.65 -11.59
CA SER A 167 2.19 5.36 -11.00
C SER A 167 1.84 5.31 -9.51
N PHE A 168 1.47 4.12 -9.01
CA PHE A 168 1.27 3.91 -7.57
C PHE A 168 2.59 3.97 -6.82
N MET A 169 3.51 3.06 -7.17
CA MET A 169 4.84 2.96 -6.56
C MET A 169 5.83 3.70 -7.44
N ARG A 170 6.53 4.66 -6.84
CA ARG A 170 7.45 5.55 -7.54
C ARG A 170 8.81 5.49 -6.88
N ALA A 171 9.86 5.18 -7.65
CA ALA A 171 11.23 5.28 -7.17
C ALA A 171 11.53 6.74 -6.77
N LEU A 172 12.25 6.94 -5.68
CA LEU A 172 12.45 8.28 -5.12
C LEU A 172 13.06 9.28 -6.12
N PHE A 173 13.96 8.83 -6.99
CA PHE A 173 14.55 9.71 -8.02
C PHE A 173 13.54 10.25 -9.05
N MET A 174 12.37 9.62 -9.20
CA MET A 174 11.32 10.13 -10.10
C MET A 174 10.73 11.46 -9.61
N ASP A 175 10.66 11.64 -8.30
CA ASP A 175 10.10 12.83 -7.66
C ASP A 175 11.18 13.78 -7.12
N PHE A 176 12.39 13.26 -6.80
CA PHE A 176 13.48 13.98 -6.16
C PHE A 176 14.78 13.85 -6.97
N LYS A 177 14.72 14.11 -8.28
CA LYS A 177 15.82 13.92 -9.25
C LYS A 177 17.11 14.67 -8.91
N ASP A 178 17.00 15.80 -8.21
CA ASP A 178 18.13 16.65 -7.85
C ASP A 178 18.82 16.24 -6.54
N ASP A 179 18.23 15.28 -5.83
CA ASP A 179 18.77 14.67 -4.62
C ASP A 179 19.48 13.35 -4.93
N LYS A 180 20.81 13.37 -4.97
CA LYS A 180 21.63 12.19 -5.33
C LYS A 180 21.43 10.99 -4.40
N ASN A 181 21.04 11.21 -3.13
CA ASN A 181 20.79 10.13 -2.18
C ASN A 181 19.54 9.31 -2.51
N THR A 182 18.72 9.78 -3.45
CA THR A 182 17.53 9.05 -3.92
C THR A 182 17.81 8.12 -5.10
N TRP A 183 18.96 8.26 -5.78
CA TRP A 183 19.23 7.56 -7.04
C TRP A 183 19.39 6.05 -6.88
N ASP A 184 20.04 5.62 -5.81
CA ASP A 184 20.26 4.20 -5.48
C ASP A 184 19.44 3.72 -4.27
N ASN A 185 18.43 4.53 -3.83
CA ASN A 185 17.58 4.11 -2.73
C ASN A 185 16.58 3.06 -3.21
N ASN A 186 16.87 1.80 -2.89
CA ASN A 186 16.07 0.64 -3.24
C ASN A 186 15.24 0.09 -2.07
N ARG A 187 15.14 0.82 -0.96
CA ARG A 187 14.43 0.41 0.27
C ARG A 187 13.21 1.26 0.57
N GLN A 188 13.05 2.39 -0.12
CA GLN A 188 11.99 3.35 0.10
C GLN A 188 11.37 3.76 -1.23
N PHE A 189 10.12 4.19 -1.19
CA PHE A 189 9.42 4.66 -2.39
C PHE A 189 8.29 5.62 -2.04
N MET A 190 7.88 6.43 -3.02
CA MET A 190 6.62 7.15 -2.92
C MET A 190 5.47 6.24 -3.31
N PHE A 191 4.39 6.25 -2.52
CA PHE A 191 3.11 5.63 -2.88
C PHE A 191 2.10 6.72 -3.20
N GLY A 192 1.80 6.90 -4.48
CA GLY A 192 1.11 8.09 -4.99
C GLY A 192 1.90 9.38 -4.70
N PRO A 193 1.25 10.55 -4.74
CA PRO A 193 1.95 11.84 -4.63
C PRO A 193 2.37 12.22 -3.21
N SER A 194 1.84 11.55 -2.17
CA SER A 194 1.90 12.09 -0.80
C SER A 194 2.66 11.22 0.19
N LEU A 195 2.71 9.90 0.02
CA LEU A 195 3.21 8.98 1.04
C LEU A 195 4.63 8.49 0.70
N LEU A 196 5.59 8.74 1.59
CA LEU A 196 6.91 8.12 1.58
C LEU A 196 6.85 6.86 2.44
N VAL A 197 6.90 5.71 1.80
CA VAL A 197 6.85 4.40 2.44
C VAL A 197 8.27 3.91 2.68
N CYS A 198 8.55 3.53 3.92
CA CYS A 198 9.84 3.04 4.38
C CYS A 198 9.68 1.65 4.98
N PRO A 199 9.53 0.59 4.16
CA PRO A 199 9.31 -0.76 4.66
C PRO A 199 10.48 -1.20 5.53
N VAL A 200 10.19 -1.84 6.66
CA VAL A 200 11.21 -2.55 7.42
C VAL A 200 11.48 -3.87 6.70
N VAL A 201 12.64 -4.00 6.12
CA VAL A 201 13.03 -5.17 5.31
C VAL A 201 14.16 -5.99 5.93
N ASP A 202 14.46 -5.71 7.18
CA ASP A 202 15.43 -6.43 8.01
C ASP A 202 14.78 -6.78 9.35
N PRO A 203 15.15 -7.91 10.01
CA PRO A 203 14.58 -8.30 11.29
C PRO A 203 15.03 -7.33 12.40
N LEU A 204 14.11 -6.95 13.29
CA LEU A 204 14.38 -6.07 14.43
C LEU A 204 14.14 -6.77 15.76
N PHE A 205 13.27 -7.78 15.80
CA PHE A 205 12.88 -8.50 17.01
C PHE A 205 13.44 -9.91 17.07
N THR A 206 13.77 -10.49 15.92
CA THR A 206 14.29 -11.86 15.81
C THR A 206 15.61 -11.88 15.04
N GLU A 207 16.32 -12.98 15.09
CA GLU A 207 17.47 -13.20 14.21
C GLU A 207 17.01 -13.55 12.79
N GLU A 208 17.76 -13.12 11.79
CA GLU A 208 17.48 -13.48 10.40
C GLU A 208 17.66 -14.98 10.19
N LYS A 209 16.58 -15.65 9.77
CA LYS A 209 16.69 -17.01 9.25
C LYS A 209 17.11 -17.01 7.80
N ILE A 210 18.26 -17.61 7.50
CA ILE A 210 18.72 -17.80 6.15
C ILE A 210 17.99 -19.00 5.53
N VAL A 211 17.12 -18.69 4.58
CA VAL A 211 16.38 -19.71 3.81
C VAL A 211 17.15 -19.95 2.50
N ARG A 212 17.75 -21.14 2.39
CA ARG A 212 18.44 -21.56 1.16
C ARG A 212 17.48 -22.38 0.31
N THR A 213 17.35 -21.98 -0.94
CA THR A 213 16.62 -22.71 -1.96
C THR A 213 17.62 -23.20 -2.99
N ASP A 214 17.77 -24.49 -3.13
CA ASP A 214 18.59 -25.10 -4.18
C ASP A 214 17.79 -26.16 -4.95
N GLU A 215 18.21 -26.47 -6.17
CA GLU A 215 17.52 -27.41 -7.04
C GLU A 215 17.44 -28.83 -6.47
N THR A 216 18.35 -29.19 -5.55
CA THR A 216 18.44 -30.53 -4.99
C THR A 216 17.59 -30.73 -3.75
N SER A 217 17.24 -29.65 -3.03
CA SER A 217 16.54 -29.71 -1.75
C SER A 217 15.07 -29.32 -1.81
N GLY A 218 14.64 -28.82 -2.97
CA GLY A 218 13.28 -28.28 -3.13
C GLY A 218 13.05 -27.00 -2.35
N TRP A 219 11.93 -26.36 -2.63
CA TRP A 219 11.55 -25.06 -2.07
C TRP A 219 11.03 -25.13 -0.63
N ASN A 220 10.76 -26.33 -0.12
CA ASN A 220 10.03 -26.58 1.11
C ASN A 220 10.87 -27.34 2.15
N LYS A 221 12.12 -26.95 2.36
CA LYS A 221 12.90 -27.54 3.46
C LYS A 221 12.29 -27.19 4.80
N VAL A 222 11.86 -28.22 5.51
CA VAL A 222 11.50 -28.11 6.93
C VAL A 222 12.75 -27.78 7.73
N GLY A 223 12.70 -26.70 8.52
CA GLY A 223 13.77 -26.38 9.44
C GLY A 223 13.77 -27.34 10.65
N ASN A 224 14.92 -27.91 10.97
CA ASN A 224 15.09 -28.75 12.16
C ASN A 224 15.27 -27.93 13.44
N ASP A 225 14.99 -26.63 13.43
CA ASP A 225 15.43 -25.68 14.44
C ASP A 225 14.60 -25.67 15.73
N ALA A 226 13.57 -26.49 15.83
CA ALA A 226 12.58 -26.36 16.90
C ALA A 226 12.36 -27.61 17.75
N VAL A 227 13.41 -28.35 18.04
CA VAL A 227 13.35 -29.31 19.13
C VAL A 227 13.32 -28.54 20.45
N GLY A 228 12.13 -28.41 21.05
CA GLY A 228 11.96 -27.73 22.35
C GLY A 228 11.14 -26.44 22.35
N GLY A 229 10.63 -26.00 21.21
CA GLY A 229 9.84 -24.76 21.09
C GLY A 229 10.66 -23.57 20.61
N TRP A 230 9.98 -22.47 20.26
CA TRP A 230 10.62 -21.22 19.87
C TRP A 230 10.84 -20.30 21.07
N PRO A 231 11.91 -19.50 21.08
CA PRO A 231 12.12 -18.52 22.13
C PRO A 231 10.97 -17.51 22.16
N ALA A 232 10.60 -17.08 23.35
CA ALA A 232 9.66 -15.99 23.52
C ALA A 232 10.29 -14.69 23.00
N VAL A 233 9.50 -13.89 22.30
CA VAL A 233 9.91 -12.58 21.80
C VAL A 233 9.07 -11.51 22.47
N ASP A 234 9.71 -10.49 22.99
CA ASP A 234 9.05 -9.30 23.50
C ASP A 234 8.79 -8.33 22.32
N TRP A 235 7.57 -8.39 21.79
CA TRP A 235 7.11 -7.53 20.68
C TRP A 235 6.83 -6.10 21.10
N THR A 236 6.93 -5.77 22.39
CA THR A 236 6.64 -4.41 22.91
C THR A 236 7.89 -3.52 22.98
N GLN A 237 9.06 -4.07 22.68
CA GLN A 237 10.31 -3.32 22.68
C GLN A 237 10.28 -2.16 21.70
N ASP A 238 10.84 -1.03 22.13
CA ASP A 238 11.08 0.10 21.23
C ASP A 238 12.18 -0.26 20.23
N LYS A 239 11.81 -0.29 18.96
CA LYS A 239 12.72 -0.52 17.84
C LYS A 239 12.70 0.68 16.92
N THR A 240 13.82 0.93 16.28
CA THR A 240 13.98 2.00 15.28
C THR A 240 14.53 1.43 13.98
N TYR A 241 14.30 2.15 12.89
CA TYR A 241 14.80 1.81 11.56
C TYR A 241 15.29 3.07 10.87
N ASP A 242 16.48 2.99 10.27
CA ASP A 242 17.07 4.14 9.60
C ASP A 242 16.39 4.39 8.24
N VAL A 243 15.93 5.62 8.05
CA VAL A 243 15.24 6.06 6.84
C VAL A 243 15.83 7.37 6.33
N TYR A 244 15.81 7.55 5.03
CA TYR A 244 16.22 8.79 4.38
C TYR A 244 14.98 9.63 4.05
N LEU A 245 14.97 10.88 4.45
CA LEU A 245 13.94 11.84 4.07
C LEU A 245 14.45 12.66 2.88
N PRO A 246 13.88 12.51 1.66
CA PRO A 246 14.36 13.22 0.48
C PRO A 246 14.39 14.73 0.63
N ALA A 247 15.43 15.37 0.10
CA ALA A 247 15.56 16.81 0.04
C ALA A 247 14.52 17.45 -0.91
N GLY A 248 14.24 18.73 -0.70
CA GLY A 248 13.26 19.48 -1.52
C GLY A 248 11.82 19.44 -1.00
N ALA A 249 11.59 18.75 0.11
CA ALA A 249 10.33 18.76 0.84
C ALA A 249 10.58 18.63 2.35
N ASP A 250 9.62 19.09 3.16
CA ASP A 250 9.49 18.70 4.55
C ASP A 250 8.56 17.47 4.63
N TRP A 251 8.66 16.75 5.74
CA TRP A 251 7.98 15.47 5.95
C TRP A 251 7.28 15.46 7.30
N TYR A 252 6.10 14.87 7.37
CA TYR A 252 5.41 14.57 8.62
C TYR A 252 5.45 13.07 8.86
N ASP A 253 5.90 12.65 10.04
CA ASP A 253 5.69 11.28 10.49
C ASP A 253 4.18 11.03 10.58
N TYR A 254 3.69 10.03 9.85
CA TYR A 254 2.26 9.72 9.77
C TYR A 254 1.67 9.33 11.14
N TRP A 255 2.50 8.69 11.99
CA TRP A 255 2.04 8.11 13.25
C TRP A 255 2.03 9.13 14.40
N THR A 256 2.98 10.05 14.40
CA THR A 256 3.18 11.03 15.48
C THR A 256 2.78 12.46 15.11
N ASN A 257 2.64 12.75 13.81
CA ASN A 257 2.49 14.11 13.26
C ASN A 257 3.72 15.02 13.49
N GLU A 258 4.85 14.47 13.93
CA GLU A 258 6.09 15.23 14.05
C GLU A 258 6.62 15.63 12.67
N LYS A 259 7.10 16.88 12.57
CA LYS A 259 7.58 17.44 11.32
C LYS A 259 9.10 17.40 11.24
N TYR A 260 9.62 16.92 10.11
CA TYR A 260 11.04 16.85 9.79
C TYR A 260 11.35 17.62 8.51
N THR A 261 12.54 18.22 8.45
CA THR A 261 13.09 18.73 7.18
C THR A 261 13.66 17.58 6.36
N GLY A 262 13.59 17.67 5.03
CA GLY A 262 14.24 16.68 4.16
C GLY A 262 15.74 16.88 4.00
N GLY A 263 16.41 15.95 3.32
CA GLY A 263 17.82 15.99 2.96
C GLY A 263 18.74 15.23 3.93
N HIS A 264 18.21 14.45 4.86
CA HIS A 264 19.01 13.67 5.81
C HIS A 264 18.33 12.37 6.23
N SER A 265 19.11 11.46 6.82
CA SER A 265 18.60 10.24 7.42
C SER A 265 18.24 10.46 8.88
N ILE A 266 17.22 9.75 9.34
CA ILE A 266 16.79 9.69 10.74
C ILE A 266 16.60 8.24 11.17
N SER A 267 16.70 7.97 12.46
CA SER A 267 16.31 6.69 13.06
C SER A 267 14.86 6.80 13.53
N ALA A 268 13.94 6.32 12.70
CA ALA A 268 12.50 6.42 12.93
C ALA A 268 11.98 5.26 13.80
N PRO A 269 10.96 5.48 14.66
CA PRO A 269 10.30 4.39 15.39
C PRO A 269 9.77 3.31 14.44
N ALA A 270 10.04 2.05 14.76
CA ALA A 270 9.63 0.89 13.97
C ALA A 270 9.13 -0.27 14.87
N PRO A 271 8.12 -0.02 15.73
CA PRO A 271 7.52 -1.08 16.54
C PRO A 271 6.93 -2.16 15.64
N ILE A 272 6.53 -3.30 16.21
CA ILE A 272 5.92 -4.36 15.39
C ILE A 272 4.59 -3.91 14.76
N SER A 273 3.90 -2.95 15.36
CA SER A 273 2.59 -2.47 14.90
C SER A 273 2.62 -1.76 13.54
N HIS A 274 3.75 -1.16 13.15
CA HIS A 274 3.88 -0.45 11.88
C HIS A 274 5.33 -0.26 11.44
N SER A 275 5.51 -0.02 10.14
CA SER A 275 6.76 0.48 9.57
C SER A 275 6.75 2.02 9.50
N PRO A 276 7.92 2.68 9.45
CA PRO A 276 7.97 4.12 9.26
C PRO A 276 7.25 4.57 7.98
N LEU A 277 6.45 5.61 8.12
CA LEU A 277 5.65 6.19 7.04
C LEU A 277 5.64 7.70 7.21
N PHE A 278 5.94 8.41 6.13
CA PHE A 278 5.94 9.86 6.15
C PHE A 278 5.00 10.43 5.10
N VAL A 279 4.44 11.60 5.41
CA VAL A 279 3.61 12.36 4.48
C VAL A 279 4.36 13.63 4.08
N LYS A 280 4.44 13.85 2.77
CA LYS A 280 5.07 15.05 2.23
C LYS A 280 4.29 16.30 2.65
N ALA A 281 4.97 17.32 3.16
CA ALA A 281 4.36 18.62 3.40
C ALA A 281 3.80 19.19 2.08
N GLY A 282 2.64 19.85 2.14
CA GLY A 282 1.87 20.18 0.95
C GLY A 282 1.09 18.98 0.40
N SER A 283 0.43 18.22 1.27
CA SER A 283 -0.41 17.09 0.86
C SER A 283 -1.83 17.20 1.41
N ILE A 284 -2.79 16.70 0.63
CA ILE A 284 -4.16 16.39 1.03
C ILE A 284 -4.30 14.87 0.94
N LEU A 285 -4.46 14.19 2.07
CA LEU A 285 -4.58 12.74 2.15
C LEU A 285 -6.02 12.36 2.53
N PRO A 286 -6.89 11.99 1.57
CA PRO A 286 -8.24 11.55 1.89
C PRO A 286 -8.22 10.13 2.44
N MET A 287 -8.98 9.92 3.51
CA MET A 287 -9.16 8.62 4.14
C MET A 287 -10.64 8.36 4.44
N GLY A 288 -11.08 7.13 4.20
CA GLY A 288 -12.41 6.64 4.54
C GLY A 288 -12.52 6.14 5.97
N GLU A 289 -13.70 5.61 6.29
CA GLU A 289 -13.99 4.93 7.54
C GLU A 289 -13.50 3.48 7.56
N ASP A 290 -13.48 2.86 8.73
CA ASP A 290 -13.30 1.42 8.86
C ASP A 290 -14.46 0.67 8.22
N MET A 291 -14.14 -0.36 7.41
CA MET A 291 -15.08 -1.20 6.70
C MET A 291 -14.67 -2.68 6.81
N GLN A 292 -15.65 -3.58 6.71
CA GLN A 292 -15.41 -5.04 6.67
C GLN A 292 -15.12 -5.53 5.24
N TYR A 293 -15.67 -4.85 4.22
CA TYR A 293 -15.40 -5.11 2.80
C TYR A 293 -15.57 -3.82 2.00
N SER A 294 -14.92 -3.74 0.82
CA SER A 294 -15.06 -2.60 -0.09
C SER A 294 -16.51 -2.47 -0.56
N GLY A 295 -17.09 -1.29 -0.44
CA GLY A 295 -18.49 -1.05 -0.78
C GLY A 295 -19.50 -1.31 0.36
N GLU A 296 -19.03 -1.65 1.57
CA GLU A 296 -19.92 -1.72 2.75
C GLU A 296 -20.58 -0.38 3.04
N LYS A 297 -19.83 0.71 2.86
CA LYS A 297 -20.29 2.07 3.10
C LYS A 297 -19.96 2.95 1.90
N PRO A 298 -20.89 3.78 1.42
CA PRO A 298 -20.55 4.86 0.51
C PRO A 298 -19.64 5.88 1.23
N TRP A 299 -18.85 6.63 0.49
CA TRP A 299 -17.94 7.63 1.07
C TRP A 299 -18.72 8.90 1.48
N GLU A 300 -19.66 8.75 2.40
CA GLU A 300 -20.43 9.86 2.99
C GLU A 300 -19.61 10.67 4.01
N LEU A 301 -18.66 10.02 4.69
CA LEU A 301 -17.65 10.66 5.51
C LEU A 301 -16.25 10.37 4.97
N VAL A 302 -15.56 11.41 4.54
CA VAL A 302 -14.15 11.34 4.13
C VAL A 302 -13.34 12.30 4.97
N THR A 303 -12.32 11.78 5.65
CA THR A 303 -11.36 12.61 6.38
C THR A 303 -10.29 13.10 5.42
N LEU A 304 -10.14 14.42 5.31
CA LEU A 304 -9.09 15.08 4.54
C LEU A 304 -7.99 15.49 5.50
N ASN A 305 -6.92 14.69 5.59
CA ASN A 305 -5.76 15.02 6.40
C ASN A 305 -4.88 15.99 5.61
N LEU A 306 -4.82 17.24 6.06
CA LEU A 306 -3.97 18.28 5.47
C LEU A 306 -2.62 18.29 6.16
N TYR A 307 -1.55 18.26 5.39
CA TYR A 307 -0.17 18.37 5.86
C TYR A 307 0.45 19.66 5.34
N PRO A 308 0.40 20.77 6.13
CA PRO A 308 0.85 22.08 5.68
C PRO A 308 2.36 22.16 5.43
N GLY A 309 2.78 23.26 4.78
CA GLY A 309 4.20 23.56 4.48
C GLY A 309 4.46 23.84 3.00
N ALA A 310 3.50 23.52 2.14
CA ALA A 310 3.43 23.95 0.74
C ALA A 310 1.98 23.94 0.27
N ASP A 311 1.70 24.56 -0.88
CA ASP A 311 0.41 24.43 -1.56
C ASP A 311 0.21 22.97 -2.00
N ALA A 312 -1.05 22.49 -2.00
CA ALA A 312 -1.39 21.13 -2.37
C ALA A 312 -2.61 21.07 -3.27
N GLU A 313 -2.64 20.04 -4.10
CA GLU A 313 -3.79 19.69 -4.92
C GLU A 313 -4.09 18.20 -4.79
N PHE A 314 -5.36 17.85 -4.81
CA PHE A 314 -5.84 16.49 -4.89
C PHE A 314 -7.19 16.45 -5.60
N THR A 315 -7.46 15.42 -6.37
CA THR A 315 -8.78 15.20 -6.98
C THR A 315 -9.32 13.87 -6.50
N LEU A 316 -10.42 13.90 -5.74
CA LEU A 316 -11.14 12.70 -5.34
C LEU A 316 -11.93 12.17 -6.53
N TYR A 317 -11.71 10.92 -6.88
CA TYR A 317 -12.39 10.20 -7.95
C TYR A 317 -13.33 9.14 -7.36
N GLU A 318 -14.52 9.01 -7.93
CA GLU A 318 -15.48 7.96 -7.60
C GLU A 318 -16.27 7.55 -8.86
N ASP A 319 -16.66 6.28 -8.92
CA ASP A 319 -17.52 5.70 -9.93
C ASP A 319 -18.35 4.53 -9.33
N GLU A 320 -19.01 3.75 -10.16
CA GLU A 320 -19.85 2.63 -9.74
C GLU A 320 -19.09 1.37 -9.27
N GLY A 321 -17.74 1.37 -9.37
CA GLY A 321 -16.88 0.33 -8.79
C GLY A 321 -16.46 -0.76 -9.80
N ASP A 322 -17.30 -1.70 -10.14
CA ASP A 322 -16.90 -2.94 -10.83
C ASP A 322 -17.30 -3.05 -12.31
N ASN A 323 -17.88 -1.99 -12.89
CA ASN A 323 -18.32 -1.93 -14.28
C ASN A 323 -17.49 -0.99 -15.14
N TYR A 324 -17.84 -0.88 -16.43
CA TYR A 324 -17.18 0.00 -17.40
C TYR A 324 -17.90 1.30 -17.68
N ASN A 325 -18.95 1.65 -16.93
CA ASN A 325 -19.76 2.86 -17.16
C ASN A 325 -18.92 4.16 -17.03
N TYR A 326 -17.78 4.10 -16.34
CA TYR A 326 -16.84 5.22 -16.29
C TYR A 326 -16.28 5.59 -17.65
N LEU A 327 -16.20 4.67 -18.64
CA LEU A 327 -15.80 4.96 -20.01
C LEU A 327 -16.84 5.86 -20.73
N ASP A 328 -18.10 5.79 -20.31
CA ASP A 328 -19.20 6.61 -20.78
C ASP A 328 -19.42 7.86 -19.94
N GLY A 329 -18.43 8.21 -19.09
CA GLY A 329 -18.45 9.41 -18.25
C GLY A 329 -19.25 9.28 -16.94
N LYS A 330 -19.63 8.05 -16.53
CA LYS A 330 -20.30 7.78 -15.26
C LYS A 330 -19.31 7.73 -14.11
N PHE A 331 -18.76 8.86 -13.76
CA PHE A 331 -17.86 9.05 -12.63
C PHE A 331 -17.91 10.49 -12.12
N THR A 332 -17.33 10.74 -10.97
CA THR A 332 -17.18 12.09 -10.42
C THR A 332 -15.74 12.43 -10.12
N LEU A 333 -15.43 13.72 -10.29
CA LEU A 333 -14.18 14.34 -9.85
C LEU A 333 -14.52 15.49 -8.90
N ILE A 334 -13.89 15.49 -7.73
CA ILE A 334 -13.97 16.59 -6.76
C ILE A 334 -12.55 17.15 -6.58
N PRO A 335 -12.19 18.22 -7.32
CA PRO A 335 -10.87 18.85 -7.16
C PRO A 335 -10.77 19.59 -5.83
N MET A 336 -9.63 19.49 -5.18
CA MET A 336 -9.33 20.12 -3.90
C MET A 336 -8.00 20.85 -4.00
N ARG A 337 -7.91 22.04 -3.42
CA ARG A 337 -6.70 22.84 -3.39
C ARG A 337 -6.48 23.44 -2.02
N TRP A 338 -5.29 23.25 -1.49
CA TRP A 338 -4.82 23.88 -0.27
C TRP A 338 -3.89 25.05 -0.62
N ASN A 339 -4.21 26.24 -0.12
CA ASN A 339 -3.31 27.39 -0.15
C ASN A 339 -2.65 27.52 1.22
N ASP A 340 -1.37 27.21 1.29
CA ASP A 340 -0.65 27.13 2.56
C ASP A 340 -0.50 28.49 3.23
N ARG A 341 -0.20 29.55 2.46
CA ARG A 341 -0.07 30.92 2.99
C ARG A 341 -1.37 31.45 3.59
N ARG A 342 -2.52 31.12 2.98
CA ARG A 342 -3.84 31.57 3.44
C ARG A 342 -4.45 30.65 4.48
N ARG A 343 -3.85 29.47 4.67
CA ARG A 343 -4.42 28.39 5.49
C ARG A 343 -5.85 28.05 5.07
N GLU A 344 -6.06 27.89 3.78
CA GLU A 344 -7.37 27.77 3.19
C GLU A 344 -7.44 26.57 2.25
N LEU A 345 -8.40 25.65 2.52
CA LEU A 345 -8.76 24.55 1.64
C LEU A 345 -9.97 24.95 0.82
N THR A 346 -9.85 24.87 -0.50
CA THR A 346 -10.96 24.96 -1.43
C THR A 346 -11.32 23.56 -1.92
N ILE A 347 -12.57 23.14 -1.73
CA ILE A 347 -13.18 21.96 -2.34
C ILE A 347 -14.06 22.49 -3.46
N ASP A 348 -13.70 22.22 -4.70
CA ASP A 348 -14.44 22.74 -5.86
C ASP A 348 -15.77 22.01 -6.08
N ALA A 349 -16.59 22.53 -6.98
CA ALA A 349 -17.82 21.86 -7.39
C ALA A 349 -17.50 20.50 -8.01
N VAL A 350 -18.36 19.50 -7.72
CA VAL A 350 -18.25 18.17 -8.32
C VAL A 350 -18.42 18.26 -9.84
N LYS A 351 -17.61 17.50 -10.56
CA LYS A 351 -17.70 17.32 -12.01
C LYS A 351 -18.15 15.90 -12.31
N GLY A 352 -19.14 15.75 -13.18
CA GLY A 352 -19.69 14.44 -13.54
C GLY A 352 -20.75 13.93 -12.56
N ALA A 353 -21.24 12.72 -12.82
CA ALA A 353 -22.19 12.01 -12.00
C ALA A 353 -22.15 10.50 -12.31
N PHE A 354 -22.56 9.67 -11.37
CA PHE A 354 -22.76 8.24 -11.55
C PHE A 354 -23.92 7.75 -10.67
N ASP A 355 -24.47 6.56 -10.96
CA ASP A 355 -25.58 6.03 -10.22
C ASP A 355 -25.13 5.55 -8.83
N GLY A 356 -25.79 6.01 -7.77
CA GLY A 356 -25.41 5.73 -6.38
C GLY A 356 -24.41 6.73 -5.77
N MET A 357 -24.02 7.81 -6.48
CA MET A 357 -23.19 8.84 -5.87
C MET A 357 -23.89 9.49 -4.66
N PRO A 358 -23.17 9.77 -3.56
CA PRO A 358 -23.75 10.50 -2.42
C PRO A 358 -24.26 11.87 -2.83
N ALA A 359 -25.55 12.16 -2.53
CA ALA A 359 -26.15 13.48 -2.78
C ALA A 359 -25.51 14.58 -1.92
N GLU A 360 -25.08 14.21 -0.72
CA GLU A 360 -24.31 15.05 0.20
C GLU A 360 -23.31 14.19 0.96
N ARG A 361 -22.24 14.82 1.42
CA ARG A 361 -21.23 14.16 2.27
C ARG A 361 -20.63 15.14 3.28
N THR A 362 -19.96 14.59 4.26
CA THR A 362 -19.15 15.35 5.19
C THR A 362 -17.66 15.14 4.85
N PHE A 363 -16.96 16.24 4.61
CA PHE A 363 -15.50 16.23 4.65
C PHE A 363 -15.03 16.67 6.03
N ARG A 364 -14.37 15.76 6.76
CA ARG A 364 -13.68 16.09 8.01
C ARG A 364 -12.28 16.56 7.69
N VAL A 365 -12.01 17.83 7.80
CA VAL A 365 -10.69 18.42 7.53
C VAL A 365 -9.87 18.43 8.81
N THR A 366 -8.71 17.80 8.81
CA THR A 366 -7.79 17.72 9.97
C THR A 366 -6.42 18.24 9.61
N THR A 367 -5.66 18.68 10.61
CA THR A 367 -4.26 19.09 10.48
C THR A 367 -3.41 18.47 11.59
N PRO A 368 -2.08 18.30 11.41
CA PRO A 368 -1.19 17.68 12.40
C PRO A 368 -1.18 18.36 13.78
N ASP A 369 -1.53 19.65 13.86
CA ASP A 369 -1.66 20.41 15.12
C ASP A 369 -2.99 20.12 15.86
N GLY A 370 -3.74 19.10 15.44
CA GLY A 370 -4.96 18.62 16.11
C GLY A 370 -6.23 19.41 15.78
N LYS A 371 -6.18 20.40 14.89
CA LYS A 371 -7.39 21.08 14.44
C LYS A 371 -8.25 20.14 13.60
N SER A 372 -9.57 20.22 13.78
CA SER A 372 -10.55 19.46 13.01
C SER A 372 -11.76 20.31 12.71
N ARG A 373 -12.30 20.18 11.50
CA ARG A 373 -13.49 20.88 11.06
C ARG A 373 -14.33 20.02 10.11
N ASP A 374 -15.57 19.77 10.44
CA ASP A 374 -16.52 19.09 9.57
C ASP A 374 -17.15 20.09 8.59
N VAL A 375 -17.18 19.71 7.32
CA VAL A 375 -17.68 20.52 6.20
C VAL A 375 -18.73 19.72 5.46
N LYS A 376 -19.99 20.18 5.52
CA LYS A 376 -21.05 19.60 4.70
C LYS A 376 -20.87 20.01 3.24
N TYR A 377 -20.80 19.02 2.35
CA TYR A 377 -20.60 19.21 0.92
C TYR A 377 -21.77 18.63 0.12
N THR A 378 -22.38 19.48 -0.69
CA THR A 378 -23.57 19.16 -1.50
C THR A 378 -23.25 19.27 -3.02
N GLY A 379 -22.02 19.01 -3.39
CA GLY A 379 -21.57 19.15 -4.78
C GLY A 379 -21.21 20.57 -5.20
N LYS A 380 -21.42 21.58 -4.37
CA LYS A 380 -21.08 22.98 -4.64
C LYS A 380 -19.73 23.34 -4.03
N ARG A 381 -19.04 24.28 -4.67
CA ARG A 381 -17.76 24.79 -4.15
C ARG A 381 -17.90 25.31 -2.73
N VAL A 382 -16.97 24.91 -1.87
CA VAL A 382 -16.85 25.37 -0.47
C VAL A 382 -15.39 25.69 -0.15
N THR A 383 -15.17 26.64 0.74
CA THR A 383 -13.85 27.05 1.22
C THR A 383 -13.82 26.97 2.74
N VAL A 384 -12.73 26.43 3.27
CA VAL A 384 -12.52 26.17 4.71
C VAL A 384 -11.18 26.75 5.14
N LYS A 385 -11.20 27.58 6.20
CA LYS A 385 -9.96 28.02 6.87
C LYS A 385 -9.61 27.08 8.01
N MET A 386 -8.32 26.72 8.10
CA MET A 386 -7.76 25.86 9.14
C MET A 386 -6.75 26.61 10.03
#